data_94bb6062ca19014443b106e82a9558a1
#
_entry.id   94bb6062ca19014443b106e82a9558a1
#
_cell.length_a   1.000
_cell.length_b   1.000
_cell.length_c   1.000
_cell.angle_alpha   90.00
_cell.angle_beta   90.00
_cell.angle_gamma   90.00
#
_symmetry.space_group_name_H-M   'P 1'
#
loop_
_entity.id
_entity.type
_entity.pdbx_description
1 polymer ?
#
loop_
_entity_poly.entity_id
_entity_poly.type
_entity_poly.pdbx_seq_one_letter_code
_entity_poly.pdbx_strand_id
1 'polypeptide(L)'
;METTLRQLAQLPAPKTTPLQNVARCLLGSFMVVAGTGHLTFVRQDFQAQVPDFVPMDKDTVVLLSGVVEIGLGLALLLLKGKNRVRMGLGLAAFYVAIFPGNIHQYTERISAFNLDTDGKRLARLFGQPVLIGAALWSTGALQALRKK
;
A
#
# COMPACT_ATOMS: atom_id res chain seq x y z
N MET A 1 22.07 -8.97 4.94
CA MET A 1 21.02 -8.71 3.92
C MET A 1 20.65 -9.96 3.12
N GLU A 2 21.61 -10.68 2.58
CA GLU A 2 21.38 -11.91 1.79
C GLU A 2 20.63 -13.01 2.58
N THR A 3 21.00 -13.22 3.85
CA THR A 3 20.34 -14.17 4.75
C THR A 3 18.86 -13.82 4.96
N THR A 4 18.54 -12.54 5.09
CA THR A 4 17.16 -12.05 5.28
C THR A 4 16.31 -12.29 4.03
N LEU A 5 16.84 -12.01 2.84
CA LEU A 5 16.15 -12.26 1.58
C LEU A 5 15.89 -13.75 1.35
N ARG A 6 16.88 -14.62 1.65
CA ARG A 6 16.69 -16.07 1.58
C ARG A 6 15.63 -16.56 2.55
N GLN A 7 15.58 -16.00 3.76
CA GLN A 7 14.57 -16.33 4.76
C GLN A 7 13.16 -15.91 4.31
N LEU A 8 13.02 -14.73 3.70
CA LEU A 8 11.74 -14.28 3.14
C LEU A 8 11.28 -15.15 1.96
N ALA A 9 12.24 -15.62 1.16
CA ALA A 9 11.96 -16.55 0.05
C ALA A 9 11.43 -17.92 0.50
N GLN A 10 11.76 -18.33 1.73
CA GLN A 10 11.39 -19.63 2.32
C GLN A 10 10.12 -19.57 3.18
N LEU A 11 9.45 -18.42 3.29
CA LEU A 11 8.23 -18.30 4.07
C LEU A 11 7.17 -19.32 3.63
N PRO A 12 6.47 -19.94 4.58
CA PRO A 12 5.38 -20.85 4.26
C PRO A 12 4.22 -20.13 3.58
N ALA A 13 3.38 -20.86 2.86
CA ALA A 13 2.16 -20.37 2.27
C ALA A 13 0.94 -20.91 3.05
N PRO A 14 0.56 -20.28 4.16
CA PRO A 14 -0.57 -20.75 4.96
C PRO A 14 -1.87 -20.65 4.15
N LYS A 15 -2.81 -21.55 4.45
CA LYS A 15 -4.17 -21.43 3.89
C LYS A 15 -4.84 -20.17 4.42
N THR A 16 -5.53 -19.46 3.55
CA THR A 16 -6.33 -18.28 3.92
C THR A 16 -7.79 -18.66 4.06
N THR A 17 -8.46 -17.98 4.99
CA THR A 17 -9.90 -18.12 5.19
C THR A 17 -10.68 -17.40 4.07
N PRO A 18 -11.97 -17.73 3.85
CA PRO A 18 -12.80 -16.99 2.91
C PRO A 18 -12.83 -15.49 3.19
N LEU A 19 -12.87 -15.08 4.46
CA LEU A 19 -12.86 -13.67 4.85
C LEU A 19 -11.55 -12.97 4.46
N GLN A 20 -10.40 -13.62 4.67
CA GLN A 20 -9.10 -13.11 4.21
C GLN A 20 -9.08 -12.95 2.68
N ASN A 21 -9.65 -13.90 1.95
CA ASN A 21 -9.71 -13.82 0.49
C ASN A 21 -10.60 -12.67 0.01
N VAL A 22 -11.76 -12.45 0.65
CA VAL A 22 -12.62 -11.30 0.36
C VAL A 22 -11.88 -9.99 0.64
N ALA A 23 -11.25 -9.86 1.80
CA ALA A 23 -10.48 -8.67 2.17
C ALA A 23 -9.34 -8.40 1.17
N ARG A 24 -8.65 -9.47 0.73
CA ARG A 24 -7.58 -9.36 -0.27
C ARG A 24 -8.11 -8.90 -1.63
N CYS A 25 -9.25 -9.41 -2.06
CA CYS A 25 -9.87 -8.97 -3.31
C CYS A 25 -10.32 -7.51 -3.23
N LEU A 26 -10.90 -7.08 -2.13
CA LEU A 26 -11.29 -5.69 -1.92
C LEU A 26 -10.06 -4.78 -1.90
N LEU A 27 -8.99 -5.16 -1.21
CA LEU A 27 -7.75 -4.40 -1.13
C LEU A 27 -7.07 -4.32 -2.51
N GLY A 28 -7.00 -5.43 -3.25
CA GLY A 28 -6.42 -5.46 -4.59
C GLY A 28 -7.20 -4.58 -5.58
N SER A 29 -8.53 -4.64 -5.54
CA SER A 29 -9.41 -3.80 -6.35
C SER A 29 -9.25 -2.32 -5.99
N PHE A 30 -9.20 -2.00 -4.69
CA PHE A 30 -8.94 -0.65 -4.22
C PHE A 30 -7.60 -0.11 -4.75
N MET A 31 -6.54 -0.91 -4.72
CA MET A 31 -5.22 -0.53 -5.24
C MET A 31 -5.25 -0.26 -6.75
N VAL A 32 -5.96 -1.08 -7.53
CA VAL A 32 -6.10 -0.84 -8.98
C VAL A 32 -6.85 0.47 -9.25
N VAL A 33 -7.93 0.74 -8.52
CA VAL A 33 -8.69 1.98 -8.66
C VAL A 33 -7.86 3.19 -8.24
N ALA A 34 -7.18 3.11 -7.10
CA ALA A 34 -6.32 4.18 -6.59
C ALA A 34 -5.17 4.48 -7.58
N GLY A 35 -4.47 3.45 -8.04
CA GLY A 35 -3.41 3.60 -9.03
C GLY A 35 -3.91 4.19 -10.35
N THR A 36 -5.09 3.80 -10.80
CA THR A 36 -5.73 4.43 -11.97
C THR A 36 -6.02 5.91 -11.71
N GLY A 37 -6.47 6.24 -10.51
CA GLY A 37 -6.69 7.62 -10.08
C GLY A 37 -5.41 8.47 -10.13
N HIS A 38 -4.26 7.91 -9.75
CA HIS A 38 -2.95 8.57 -9.89
C HIS A 38 -2.63 8.95 -11.34
N LEU A 39 -3.05 8.12 -12.28
CA LEU A 39 -2.78 8.35 -13.71
C LEU A 39 -3.80 9.30 -14.35
N THR A 40 -4.97 9.52 -13.72
CA THR A 40 -6.11 10.17 -14.35
C THR A 40 -6.80 11.21 -13.46
N PHE A 41 -7.92 10.87 -12.84
CA PHE A 41 -8.91 11.80 -12.30
C PHE A 41 -8.54 12.48 -10.98
N VAL A 42 -7.58 11.98 -10.20
CA VAL A 42 -7.10 12.62 -8.95
C VAL A 42 -5.58 12.84 -8.94
N ARG A 43 -4.98 12.90 -10.12
CA ARG A 43 -3.54 13.07 -10.30
C ARG A 43 -2.99 14.32 -9.58
N GLN A 44 -3.70 15.43 -9.64
CA GLN A 44 -3.30 16.67 -8.98
C GLN A 44 -3.36 16.56 -7.45
N ASP A 45 -4.40 15.91 -6.92
CA ASP A 45 -4.54 15.71 -5.47
C ASP A 45 -3.39 14.87 -4.91
N PHE A 46 -2.95 13.85 -5.65
CA PHE A 46 -1.79 13.03 -5.24
C PHE A 46 -0.47 13.80 -5.26
N GLN A 47 -0.30 14.78 -6.15
CA GLN A 47 0.90 15.64 -6.15
C GLN A 47 1.04 16.41 -4.85
N ALA A 48 -0.06 16.81 -4.23
CA ALA A 48 -0.07 17.49 -2.94
C ALA A 48 0.49 16.62 -1.79
N GLN A 49 0.51 15.30 -1.94
CA GLN A 49 1.07 14.38 -0.96
C GLN A 49 2.57 14.11 -1.15
N VAL A 50 3.16 14.52 -2.26
CA VAL A 50 4.60 14.31 -2.50
C VAL A 50 5.40 15.34 -1.70
N PRO A 51 6.22 14.91 -0.70
CA PRO A 51 7.02 15.83 0.08
C PRO A 51 8.06 16.58 -0.77
N ASP A 52 8.36 17.82 -0.39
CA ASP A 52 9.31 18.67 -1.14
C ASP A 52 10.76 18.15 -1.10
N PHE A 53 11.10 17.31 -0.11
CA PHE A 53 12.43 16.70 -0.03
C PHE A 53 12.66 15.55 -1.02
N VAL A 54 11.63 15.10 -1.72
CA VAL A 54 11.78 14.05 -2.74
C VAL A 54 12.48 14.64 -3.97
N PRO A 55 13.67 14.12 -4.37
CA PRO A 55 14.48 14.70 -5.45
C PRO A 55 13.97 14.32 -6.84
N MET A 56 12.66 14.37 -7.03
CA MET A 56 11.99 14.04 -8.30
C MET A 56 10.82 15.00 -8.50
N ASP A 57 10.46 15.21 -9.76
CA ASP A 57 9.25 15.93 -10.12
C ASP A 57 8.01 15.24 -9.54
N LYS A 58 7.14 16.01 -8.87
CA LYS A 58 5.94 15.50 -8.17
C LYS A 58 5.03 14.70 -9.09
N ASP A 59 4.85 15.15 -10.31
CA ASP A 59 4.02 14.48 -11.30
C ASP A 59 4.60 13.10 -11.68
N THR A 60 5.91 13.03 -11.88
CA THR A 60 6.61 11.76 -12.15
C THR A 60 6.45 10.78 -10.99
N VAL A 61 6.59 11.24 -9.74
CA VAL A 61 6.39 10.40 -8.55
C VAL A 61 4.98 9.83 -8.51
N VAL A 62 3.97 10.65 -8.78
CA VAL A 62 2.55 10.25 -8.81
C VAL A 62 2.31 9.20 -9.88
N LEU A 63 2.81 9.40 -11.09
CA LEU A 63 2.66 8.43 -12.19
C LEU A 63 3.33 7.09 -11.88
N LEU A 64 4.56 7.11 -11.37
CA LEU A 64 5.29 5.90 -10.99
C LEU A 64 4.57 5.15 -9.86
N SER A 65 4.11 5.84 -8.83
CA SER A 65 3.35 5.21 -7.75
C SER A 65 2.05 4.60 -8.25
N GLY A 66 1.36 5.25 -9.17
CA GLY A 66 0.14 4.72 -9.78
C GLY A 66 0.38 3.41 -10.53
N VAL A 67 1.45 3.33 -11.32
CA VAL A 67 1.83 2.09 -12.02
C VAL A 67 2.16 0.98 -11.01
N VAL A 68 2.92 1.29 -9.96
CA VAL A 68 3.25 0.34 -8.90
C VAL A 68 2.00 -0.14 -8.17
N GLU A 69 1.07 0.75 -7.86
CA GLU A 69 -0.19 0.41 -7.20
C GLU A 69 -1.07 -0.50 -8.03
N ILE A 70 -1.21 -0.24 -9.33
CA ILE A 70 -1.94 -1.12 -10.25
C ILE A 70 -1.28 -2.50 -10.27
N GLY A 71 0.05 -2.56 -10.40
CA GLY A 71 0.80 -3.81 -10.41
C GLY A 71 0.64 -4.61 -9.12
N LEU A 72 0.75 -3.97 -7.96
CA LEU A 72 0.53 -4.60 -6.65
C LEU A 72 -0.92 -5.06 -6.48
N GLY A 73 -1.89 -4.24 -6.90
CA GLY A 73 -3.30 -4.58 -6.85
C GLY A 73 -3.63 -5.82 -7.68
N LEU A 74 -3.17 -5.87 -8.93
CA LEU A 74 -3.33 -7.04 -9.79
C LEU A 74 -2.63 -8.27 -9.22
N ALA A 75 -1.43 -8.11 -8.67
CA ALA A 75 -0.70 -9.20 -8.04
C ALA A 75 -1.47 -9.79 -6.84
N LEU A 76 -2.10 -8.95 -6.02
CA LEU A 76 -2.97 -9.41 -4.92
C LEU A 76 -4.18 -10.22 -5.42
N LEU A 77 -4.76 -9.82 -6.54
CA LEU A 77 -5.92 -10.50 -7.12
C LEU A 77 -5.54 -11.86 -7.75
N LEU A 78 -4.40 -11.94 -8.40
CA LEU A 78 -4.03 -13.06 -9.27
C LEU A 78 -3.08 -14.08 -8.62
N LEU A 79 -2.16 -13.63 -7.75
CA LEU A 79 -1.13 -14.50 -7.20
C LEU A 79 -1.66 -15.39 -6.08
N LYS A 80 -1.11 -16.62 -5.99
CA LYS A 80 -1.47 -17.64 -5.02
C LYS A 80 -0.22 -18.17 -4.30
N GLY A 81 -0.41 -18.98 -3.25
CA GLY A 81 0.66 -19.67 -2.55
C GLY A 81 1.69 -18.71 -1.97
N LYS A 82 2.96 -19.04 -2.12
CA LYS A 82 4.09 -18.24 -1.61
C LYS A 82 4.16 -16.84 -2.23
N ASN A 83 3.77 -16.69 -3.48
CA ASN A 83 3.78 -15.39 -4.16
C ASN A 83 2.73 -14.45 -3.59
N ARG A 84 1.56 -14.95 -3.17
CA ARG A 84 0.56 -14.19 -2.42
C ARG A 84 1.14 -13.62 -1.13
N VAL A 85 1.87 -14.44 -0.36
CA VAL A 85 2.51 -14.02 0.91
C VAL A 85 3.57 -12.95 0.63
N ARG A 86 4.43 -13.15 -0.37
CA ARG A 86 5.45 -12.17 -0.77
C ARG A 86 4.84 -10.85 -1.20
N MET A 87 3.73 -10.88 -1.93
CA MET A 87 3.00 -9.67 -2.33
C MET A 87 2.39 -8.93 -1.15
N GLY A 88 1.90 -9.65 -0.15
CA GLY A 88 1.42 -9.03 1.10
C GLY A 88 2.54 -8.26 1.82
N LEU A 89 3.73 -8.83 1.89
CA LEU A 89 4.92 -8.16 2.43
C LEU A 89 5.33 -6.96 1.59
N GLY A 90 5.36 -7.12 0.27
CA GLY A 90 5.67 -6.04 -0.67
C GLY A 90 4.70 -4.87 -0.58
N LEU A 91 3.41 -5.16 -0.48
CA LEU A 91 2.38 -4.13 -0.31
C LEU A 91 2.49 -3.43 1.05
N ALA A 92 2.75 -4.18 2.13
CA ALA A 92 2.98 -3.58 3.45
C ALA A 92 4.20 -2.64 3.43
N ALA A 93 5.29 -3.05 2.79
CA ALA A 93 6.47 -2.21 2.60
C ALA A 93 6.17 -0.97 1.76
N PHE A 94 5.37 -1.09 0.71
CA PHE A 94 4.92 0.05 -0.09
C PHE A 94 4.11 1.05 0.74
N TYR A 95 3.16 0.58 1.56
CA TYR A 95 2.40 1.46 2.44
C TYR A 95 3.26 2.17 3.48
N VAL A 96 4.30 1.52 3.99
CA VAL A 96 5.30 2.17 4.86
C VAL A 96 6.07 3.24 4.08
N ALA A 97 6.48 2.95 2.85
CA ALA A 97 7.24 3.87 2.02
C ALA A 97 6.47 5.14 1.64
N ILE A 98 5.16 5.06 1.44
CA ILE A 98 4.32 6.21 1.11
C ILE A 98 3.78 6.95 2.35
N PHE A 99 3.96 6.41 3.54
CA PHE A 99 3.47 7.03 4.78
C PHE A 99 4.02 8.44 5.02
N PRO A 100 5.29 8.77 4.71
CA PRO A 100 5.79 10.14 4.79
C PRO A 100 4.95 11.16 4.02
N GLY A 101 4.36 10.79 2.88
CA GLY A 101 3.46 11.66 2.12
C GLY A 101 2.18 12.01 2.88
N ASN A 102 1.61 11.04 3.60
CA ASN A 102 0.44 11.28 4.45
C ASN A 102 0.79 12.16 5.67
N ILE A 103 1.98 11.96 6.25
CA ILE A 103 2.50 12.80 7.34
C ILE A 103 2.69 14.22 6.83
N HIS A 104 3.31 14.39 5.67
CA HIS A 104 3.51 15.69 5.04
C HIS A 104 2.18 16.42 4.82
N GLN A 105 1.17 15.75 4.28
CA GLN A 105 -0.16 16.32 4.11
C GLN A 105 -0.77 16.81 5.43
N TYR A 106 -0.58 16.08 6.51
CA TYR A 106 -1.07 16.48 7.83
C TYR A 106 -0.29 17.66 8.41
N THR A 107 1.04 17.61 8.41
CA THR A 107 1.90 18.64 9.02
C THR A 107 1.81 19.96 8.28
N GLU A 108 1.76 19.94 6.95
CA GLU A 108 1.64 21.13 6.10
C GLU A 108 0.18 21.58 5.89
N ARG A 109 -0.78 20.90 6.50
CA ARG A 109 -2.22 21.19 6.41
C ARG A 109 -2.75 21.27 4.98
N ILE A 110 -2.22 20.40 4.10
CA ILE A 110 -2.57 20.40 2.69
C ILE A 110 -3.98 19.84 2.49
N SER A 111 -4.86 20.62 1.86
CA SER A 111 -6.22 20.21 1.50
C SER A 111 -6.20 19.52 0.13
N ALA A 112 -6.34 18.19 0.14
CA ALA A 112 -6.49 17.35 -1.03
C ALA A 112 -7.46 16.20 -0.69
N PHE A 113 -8.12 15.62 -1.67
CA PHE A 113 -9.12 14.53 -1.46
C PHE A 113 -10.24 14.91 -0.50
N ASN A 114 -10.67 16.17 -0.48
CA ASN A 114 -11.63 16.73 0.50
C ASN A 114 -11.18 16.60 1.97
N LEU A 115 -9.88 16.39 2.23
CA LEU A 115 -9.29 16.40 3.57
C LEU A 115 -8.93 17.85 3.95
N ASP A 116 -9.95 18.64 4.22
CA ASP A 116 -9.88 20.08 4.45
C ASP A 116 -9.78 20.48 5.94
N THR A 117 -9.85 19.52 6.85
CA THR A 117 -9.69 19.72 8.29
C THR A 117 -8.55 18.85 8.86
N ASP A 118 -7.96 19.31 9.97
CA ASP A 118 -6.90 18.54 10.67
C ASP A 118 -7.42 17.19 11.17
N GLY A 119 -8.68 17.13 11.60
CA GLY A 119 -9.32 15.88 12.01
C GLY A 119 -9.43 14.86 10.87
N LYS A 120 -9.81 15.29 9.67
CA LYS A 120 -9.87 14.42 8.48
C LYS A 120 -8.47 13.93 8.06
N ARG A 121 -7.47 14.84 8.07
CA ARG A 121 -6.07 14.49 7.77
C ARG A 121 -5.50 13.52 8.78
N LEU A 122 -5.80 13.72 10.07
CA LEU A 122 -5.38 12.82 11.14
C LEU A 122 -6.02 11.44 10.99
N ALA A 123 -7.32 11.37 10.68
CA ALA A 123 -8.00 10.10 10.40
C ALA A 123 -7.35 9.36 9.22
N ARG A 124 -6.91 10.07 8.20
CA ARG A 124 -6.16 9.51 7.06
C ARG A 124 -4.84 8.87 7.49
N LEU A 125 -4.12 9.48 8.45
CA LEU A 125 -2.90 8.90 9.02
C LEU A 125 -3.16 7.56 9.71
N PHE A 126 -4.22 7.46 10.51
CA PHE A 126 -4.59 6.20 11.17
C PHE A 126 -5.06 5.12 10.20
N GLY A 127 -5.54 5.50 9.03
CA GLY A 127 -5.88 4.55 7.96
C GLY A 127 -4.66 3.78 7.44
N GLN A 128 -3.48 4.35 7.48
CA GLN A 128 -2.26 3.72 6.95
C GLN A 128 -1.86 2.45 7.71
N PRO A 129 -1.77 2.44 9.06
CA PRO A 129 -1.55 1.20 9.81
C PRO A 129 -2.60 0.12 9.55
N VAL A 130 -3.85 0.52 9.35
CA VAL A 130 -4.96 -0.41 9.02
C VAL A 130 -4.70 -1.07 7.66
N LEU A 131 -4.28 -0.32 6.66
CA LEU A 131 -3.93 -0.85 5.33
C LEU A 131 -2.74 -1.80 5.41
N ILE A 132 -1.71 -1.46 6.19
CA ILE A 132 -0.55 -2.34 6.43
C ILE A 132 -1.01 -3.65 7.08
N GLY A 133 -1.81 -3.58 8.12
CA GLY A 133 -2.38 -4.76 8.79
C GLY A 133 -3.24 -5.59 7.86
N ALA A 134 -4.09 -4.97 7.05
CA ALA A 134 -4.93 -5.63 6.07
C ALA A 134 -4.10 -6.37 4.99
N ALA A 135 -3.01 -5.74 4.51
CA ALA A 135 -2.09 -6.36 3.55
C ALA A 135 -1.44 -7.64 4.11
N LEU A 136 -0.95 -7.57 5.33
CA LEU A 136 -0.29 -8.70 5.99
C LEU A 136 -1.27 -9.83 6.36
N TRP A 137 -2.44 -9.45 6.89
CA TRP A 137 -3.44 -10.42 7.33
C TRP A 137 -4.16 -11.11 6.16
N SER A 138 -4.64 -10.35 5.19
CA SER A 138 -5.44 -10.88 4.08
C SER A 138 -4.66 -11.81 3.15
N THR A 139 -3.36 -11.63 3.08
CA THR A 139 -2.47 -12.47 2.26
C THR A 139 -1.92 -13.71 2.99
N GLY A 140 -2.13 -13.80 4.30
CA GLY A 140 -1.53 -14.82 5.15
C GLY A 140 -0.06 -14.53 5.51
N ALA A 141 0.47 -13.36 5.17
CA ALA A 141 1.84 -12.98 5.48
C ALA A 141 2.08 -12.92 6.99
N LEU A 142 1.13 -12.39 7.75
CA LEU A 142 1.21 -12.34 9.22
C LEU A 142 1.33 -13.75 9.83
N GLN A 143 0.55 -14.70 9.33
CA GLN A 143 0.60 -16.10 9.78
C GLN A 143 1.93 -16.77 9.39
N ALA A 144 2.43 -16.47 8.19
CA ALA A 144 3.71 -16.98 7.71
C ALA A 144 4.88 -16.49 8.58
N LEU A 145 4.85 -15.23 9.00
CA LEU A 145 5.86 -14.64 9.89
C LEU A 145 5.83 -15.22 11.30
N ARG A 146 4.64 -15.56 11.82
CA ARG A 146 4.49 -16.15 13.17
C ARG A 146 4.90 -17.62 13.27
N LYS A 147 4.98 -18.33 12.14
CA LYS A 147 5.36 -19.76 12.10
C LYS A 147 6.86 -19.99 11.91
N LYS A 148 7.64 -18.94 12.02
CA LYS A 148 9.10 -18.99 12.11
C LYS A 148 9.57 -19.27 13.56
#